data_3f03409b1e1e056cbbeea5b37c5781db
#
_entry.id   3f03409b1e1e056cbbeea5b37c5781db
#
_cell.length_a   1.000
_cell.length_b   1.000
_cell.length_c   1.000
_cell.angle_alpha   90.00
_cell.angle_beta   90.00
_cell.angle_gamma   90.00
#
_symmetry.space_group_name_H-M   'P 1'
#
loop_
_entity.id
_entity.type
_entity.pdbx_description
1 polymer ?
#
loop_
_entity_poly.entity_id
_entity_poly.type
_entity_poly.pdbx_seq_one_letter_code
_entity_poly.pdbx_strand_id
1 'polypeptide(L)'
;MGFFYLNLSRELKRYESITKSPIHQHFSESLTGVATIRAYGVESRFMKQNLQAIDNNNRPFFYLWVANRWLSFRIDVVGSLVMFFAGIFVLLSIGKIDAGLAGLSLSYAIAFSESALWVVRLYANVEMNMNSVERLQEYLEVEQEPPYEVKETEPPTNWPEKGQISVNDVSLRYSPDLPRVIKNVTFDIEPCNKVGIVGRTGAGKSTIITAFFRFLDPESGSIKIDGVDITKIGLRNLRQAITIIPQDPTLFAGTIRSNLDPFEQYTDADIFAALKRVNLINSNEQTPSSSSSSAAAAMAVTEENQNKFHDLENPITEGGGNLSQGERQLVCLARSLLKNPKIILLDEATSSIDYKSDALIQKTIRDEFGSSTILTIAHRLRTIIDYDKILVMDAGKVVEYDNPYVLISNQDSLFYSMCENSGELNSLIALAKESYVKKKNQRHPK
;
A
#
# COMPACT_ATOMS: atom_id res chain seq x y z
N MET A 1 -14.31 -6.02 -46.99
CA MET A 1 -15.07 -5.05 -46.18
C MET A 1 -14.85 -5.29 -44.68
N GLY A 2 -15.04 -6.51 -44.18
CA GLY A 2 -14.82 -6.83 -42.78
C GLY A 2 -13.45 -6.45 -42.25
N PHE A 3 -12.37 -6.72 -42.98
CA PHE A 3 -11.00 -6.38 -42.59
C PHE A 3 -10.80 -4.85 -42.32
N PHE A 4 -11.31 -4.00 -43.18
CA PHE A 4 -11.25 -2.54 -42.98
C PHE A 4 -12.02 -2.10 -41.74
N TYR A 5 -13.22 -2.68 -41.54
CA TYR A 5 -14.03 -2.40 -40.36
C TYR A 5 -13.33 -2.83 -39.06
N LEU A 6 -12.75 -4.03 -39.03
CA LEU A 6 -12.06 -4.57 -37.88
C LEU A 6 -10.89 -3.68 -37.46
N ASN A 7 -10.05 -3.28 -38.40
CA ASN A 7 -8.90 -2.41 -38.09
C ASN A 7 -9.37 -1.04 -37.56
N LEU A 8 -10.37 -0.44 -38.21
CA LEU A 8 -10.92 0.85 -37.76
C LEU A 8 -11.61 0.74 -36.40
N SER A 9 -12.43 -0.27 -36.19
CA SER A 9 -13.17 -0.52 -34.96
C SER A 9 -12.24 -0.74 -33.77
N ARG A 10 -11.15 -1.52 -33.94
CA ARG A 10 -10.14 -1.76 -32.93
C ARG A 10 -9.45 -0.46 -32.48
N GLU A 11 -9.00 0.35 -33.43
CA GLU A 11 -8.36 1.62 -33.10
C GLU A 11 -9.32 2.60 -32.41
N LEU A 12 -10.54 2.72 -32.91
CA LEU A 12 -11.55 3.58 -32.26
C LEU A 12 -11.89 3.10 -30.84
N LYS A 13 -11.93 1.78 -30.60
CA LYS A 13 -12.17 1.21 -29.27
C LYS A 13 -10.99 1.50 -28.31
N ARG A 14 -9.75 1.43 -28.79
CA ARG A 14 -8.57 1.82 -28.03
C ARG A 14 -8.62 3.30 -27.64
N TYR A 15 -8.96 4.18 -28.59
CA TYR A 15 -9.11 5.61 -28.32
C TYR A 15 -10.24 5.88 -27.31
N GLU A 16 -11.37 5.21 -27.44
CA GLU A 16 -12.48 5.33 -26.48
C GLU A 16 -12.03 4.93 -25.07
N SER A 17 -11.30 3.82 -24.94
CA SER A 17 -10.76 3.35 -23.66
C SER A 17 -9.76 4.34 -23.05
N ILE A 18 -8.80 4.85 -23.83
CA ILE A 18 -7.79 5.81 -23.39
C ILE A 18 -8.44 7.13 -22.95
N THR A 19 -9.38 7.65 -23.72
CA THR A 19 -10.04 8.94 -23.43
C THR A 19 -11.04 8.85 -22.29
N LYS A 20 -11.46 7.65 -21.88
CA LYS A 20 -12.33 7.41 -20.72
C LYS A 20 -11.58 7.58 -19.39
N SER A 21 -10.32 7.19 -19.32
CA SER A 21 -9.51 7.24 -18.09
C SER A 21 -9.42 8.65 -17.48
N PRO A 22 -9.17 9.74 -18.22
CA PRO A 22 -9.15 11.10 -17.69
C PRO A 22 -10.45 11.54 -17.02
N ILE A 23 -11.62 11.03 -17.48
CA ILE A 23 -12.92 11.34 -16.87
C ILE A 23 -12.98 10.78 -15.44
N HIS A 24 -12.58 9.51 -15.28
CA HIS A 24 -12.57 8.85 -13.97
C HIS A 24 -11.50 9.46 -13.03
N GLN A 25 -10.33 9.77 -13.58
CA GLN A 25 -9.26 10.42 -12.81
C GLN A 25 -9.73 11.78 -12.29
N HIS A 26 -10.26 12.64 -13.15
CA HIS A 26 -10.76 13.97 -12.77
C HIS A 26 -11.90 13.88 -11.74
N PHE A 27 -12.77 12.85 -11.85
CA PHE A 27 -13.82 12.61 -10.88
C PHE A 27 -13.23 12.23 -9.51
N SER A 28 -12.27 11.30 -9.45
CA SER A 28 -11.60 10.90 -8.21
C SER A 28 -10.84 12.07 -7.57
N GLU A 29 -10.13 12.89 -8.36
CA GLU A 29 -9.47 14.10 -7.88
C GLU A 29 -10.47 15.10 -7.31
N SER A 30 -11.64 15.25 -7.95
CA SER A 30 -12.70 16.15 -7.48
C SER A 30 -13.30 15.69 -6.16
N LEU A 31 -13.47 14.37 -5.96
CA LEU A 31 -13.95 13.81 -4.69
C LEU A 31 -12.95 14.02 -3.57
N THR A 32 -11.68 13.73 -3.83
CA THR A 32 -10.61 13.89 -2.83
C THR A 32 -10.38 15.36 -2.50
N GLY A 33 -10.46 16.25 -3.50
CA GLY A 33 -10.21 17.68 -3.35
C GLY A 33 -11.45 18.55 -3.08
N VAL A 34 -12.61 17.96 -2.74
CA VAL A 34 -13.89 18.68 -2.64
C VAL A 34 -13.83 19.88 -1.70
N ALA A 35 -13.14 19.75 -0.57
CA ALA A 35 -12.98 20.83 0.39
C ALA A 35 -12.21 22.01 -0.21
N THR A 36 -11.14 21.73 -0.95
CA THR A 36 -10.31 22.73 -1.61
C THR A 36 -11.07 23.43 -2.75
N ILE A 37 -11.78 22.63 -3.58
CA ILE A 37 -12.57 23.16 -4.70
C ILE A 37 -13.62 24.15 -4.19
N ARG A 38 -14.33 23.79 -3.09
CA ARG A 38 -15.34 24.66 -2.46
C ARG A 38 -14.71 25.89 -1.80
N ALA A 39 -13.57 25.71 -1.12
CA ALA A 39 -12.88 26.85 -0.47
C ALA A 39 -12.41 27.91 -1.48
N TYR A 40 -12.01 27.50 -2.68
CA TYR A 40 -11.60 28.43 -3.75
C TYR A 40 -12.76 28.86 -4.67
N GLY A 41 -13.96 28.27 -4.58
CA GLY A 41 -15.11 28.61 -5.40
C GLY A 41 -14.91 28.33 -6.89
N VAL A 42 -14.19 27.26 -7.24
CA VAL A 42 -13.80 26.94 -8.63
C VAL A 42 -14.59 25.78 -9.24
N GLU A 43 -15.77 25.46 -8.72
CA GLU A 43 -16.62 24.35 -9.16
C GLU A 43 -16.95 24.42 -10.66
N SER A 44 -17.23 25.65 -11.14
CA SER A 44 -17.56 25.88 -12.57
C SER A 44 -16.39 25.54 -13.50
N ARG A 45 -15.15 25.78 -13.04
CA ARG A 45 -13.94 25.41 -13.79
C ARG A 45 -13.79 23.89 -13.87
N PHE A 46 -13.94 23.19 -12.74
CA PHE A 46 -13.86 21.74 -12.70
C PHE A 46 -14.95 21.08 -13.54
N MET A 47 -16.19 21.60 -13.48
CA MET A 47 -17.29 21.14 -14.34
C MET A 47 -16.95 21.29 -15.83
N LYS A 48 -16.43 22.46 -16.24
CA LYS A 48 -16.03 22.69 -17.63
C LYS A 48 -14.93 21.76 -18.10
N GLN A 49 -13.93 21.49 -17.24
CA GLN A 49 -12.86 20.55 -17.56
C GLN A 49 -13.38 19.11 -17.74
N ASN A 50 -14.30 18.67 -16.87
CA ASN A 50 -14.91 17.34 -17.00
C ASN A 50 -15.76 17.24 -18.26
N LEU A 51 -16.55 18.25 -18.59
CA LEU A 51 -17.32 18.28 -19.84
C LEU A 51 -16.42 18.20 -21.08
N GLN A 52 -15.28 18.86 -21.08
CA GLN A 52 -14.29 18.74 -22.16
C GLN A 52 -13.73 17.31 -22.28
N ALA A 53 -13.46 16.65 -21.15
CA ALA A 53 -13.02 15.26 -21.15
C ALA A 53 -14.10 14.33 -21.70
N ILE A 54 -15.36 14.56 -21.32
CA ILE A 54 -16.53 13.81 -21.84
C ILE A 54 -16.67 14.04 -23.36
N ASP A 55 -16.57 15.26 -23.85
CA ASP A 55 -16.64 15.57 -25.29
C ASP A 55 -15.51 14.87 -26.05
N ASN A 56 -14.32 14.83 -25.52
CA ASN A 56 -13.20 14.12 -26.13
C ASN A 56 -13.43 12.60 -26.19
N ASN A 57 -14.09 12.02 -25.20
CA ASN A 57 -14.44 10.59 -25.20
C ASN A 57 -15.65 10.29 -26.12
N ASN A 58 -16.60 11.20 -26.23
CA ASN A 58 -17.76 11.03 -27.10
C ASN A 58 -17.38 10.98 -28.59
N ARG A 59 -16.30 11.62 -29.01
CA ARG A 59 -15.87 11.61 -30.43
C ARG A 59 -15.52 10.20 -30.91
N PRO A 60 -14.57 9.45 -30.34
CA PRO A 60 -14.29 8.08 -30.78
C PRO A 60 -15.51 7.15 -30.62
N PHE A 61 -16.30 7.32 -29.56
CA PHE A 61 -17.54 6.58 -29.38
C PHE A 61 -18.52 6.81 -30.51
N PHE A 62 -18.77 8.06 -30.92
CA PHE A 62 -19.62 8.39 -32.06
C PHE A 62 -19.11 7.78 -33.37
N TYR A 63 -17.80 7.90 -33.63
CA TYR A 63 -17.20 7.32 -34.84
C TYR A 63 -17.28 5.78 -34.87
N LEU A 64 -17.20 5.15 -33.72
CA LEU A 64 -17.40 3.69 -33.63
C LEU A 64 -18.80 3.29 -34.09
N TRP A 65 -19.84 4.05 -33.72
CA TRP A 65 -21.21 3.81 -34.16
C TRP A 65 -21.41 4.15 -35.65
N VAL A 66 -20.75 5.18 -36.15
CA VAL A 66 -20.75 5.52 -37.58
C VAL A 66 -20.10 4.38 -38.38
N ALA A 67 -18.97 3.85 -37.95
CA ALA A 67 -18.34 2.71 -38.61
C ALA A 67 -19.22 1.44 -38.61
N ASN A 68 -19.91 1.19 -37.48
CA ASN A 68 -20.89 0.11 -37.37
C ASN A 68 -22.04 0.25 -38.39
N ARG A 69 -22.56 1.48 -38.52
CA ARG A 69 -23.63 1.77 -39.48
C ARG A 69 -23.16 1.67 -40.93
N TRP A 70 -21.94 2.12 -41.19
CA TRP A 70 -21.31 1.98 -42.51
C TRP A 70 -21.17 0.51 -42.90
N LEU A 71 -20.72 -0.36 -41.97
CA LEU A 71 -20.65 -1.81 -42.23
C LEU A 71 -22.01 -2.40 -42.51
N SER A 72 -23.05 -2.09 -41.69
CA SER A 72 -24.41 -2.57 -41.89
C SER A 72 -24.92 -2.22 -43.29
N PHE A 73 -24.82 -0.94 -43.67
CA PHE A 73 -25.28 -0.48 -44.99
C PHE A 73 -24.61 -1.26 -46.14
N ARG A 74 -23.32 -1.52 -46.06
CA ARG A 74 -22.58 -2.25 -47.10
C ARG A 74 -23.01 -3.72 -47.19
N ILE A 75 -23.25 -4.38 -46.05
CA ILE A 75 -23.74 -5.76 -46.03
C ILE A 75 -25.16 -5.85 -46.55
N ASP A 76 -26.01 -4.88 -46.18
CA ASP A 76 -27.41 -4.81 -46.65
C ASP A 76 -27.45 -4.65 -48.17
N VAL A 77 -26.58 -3.81 -48.77
CA VAL A 77 -26.48 -3.68 -50.26
C VAL A 77 -26.05 -4.98 -50.90
N VAL A 78 -25.04 -5.67 -50.37
CA VAL A 78 -24.60 -6.98 -50.91
C VAL A 78 -25.71 -8.02 -50.76
N GLY A 79 -26.38 -8.06 -49.60
CA GLY A 79 -27.49 -8.96 -49.36
C GLY A 79 -28.66 -8.73 -50.31
N SER A 80 -29.01 -7.47 -50.60
CA SER A 80 -30.03 -7.10 -51.58
C SER A 80 -29.64 -7.55 -53.00
N LEU A 81 -28.36 -7.45 -53.37
CA LEU A 81 -27.88 -7.97 -54.65
C LEU A 81 -27.99 -9.50 -54.72
N VAL A 82 -27.64 -10.22 -53.65
CA VAL A 82 -27.80 -11.68 -53.57
C VAL A 82 -29.26 -12.06 -53.75
N MET A 83 -30.16 -11.37 -53.05
CA MET A 83 -31.61 -11.61 -53.17
C MET A 83 -32.12 -11.30 -54.57
N PHE A 84 -31.68 -10.22 -55.20
CA PHE A 84 -32.02 -9.85 -56.57
C PHE A 84 -31.60 -10.95 -57.59
N PHE A 85 -30.35 -11.43 -57.50
CA PHE A 85 -29.89 -12.51 -58.38
C PHE A 85 -30.58 -13.85 -58.08
N ALA A 86 -30.86 -14.17 -56.80
CA ALA A 86 -31.66 -15.34 -56.46
C ALA A 86 -33.06 -15.27 -57.08
N GLY A 87 -33.72 -14.10 -57.05
CA GLY A 87 -35.01 -13.86 -57.70
C GLY A 87 -34.96 -14.05 -59.22
N ILE A 88 -33.93 -13.50 -59.88
CA ILE A 88 -33.71 -13.72 -61.31
C ILE A 88 -33.55 -15.21 -61.61
N PHE A 89 -32.73 -15.93 -60.81
CA PHE A 89 -32.49 -17.35 -61.01
C PHE A 89 -33.78 -18.18 -60.88
N VAL A 90 -34.62 -17.86 -59.90
CA VAL A 90 -35.96 -18.47 -59.73
C VAL A 90 -36.84 -18.22 -60.94
N LEU A 91 -36.86 -16.98 -61.46
CA LEU A 91 -37.66 -16.64 -62.68
C LEU A 91 -37.16 -17.41 -63.91
N LEU A 92 -35.84 -17.53 -64.12
CA LEU A 92 -35.27 -18.28 -65.24
C LEU A 92 -35.47 -19.79 -65.12
N SER A 93 -35.78 -20.29 -63.95
CA SER A 93 -36.04 -21.70 -63.66
C SER A 93 -37.54 -22.08 -63.59
N ILE A 94 -38.40 -21.19 -63.98
CA ILE A 94 -39.89 -21.45 -64.04
C ILE A 94 -40.12 -22.71 -64.87
N GLY A 95 -40.94 -23.61 -64.33
CA GLY A 95 -41.27 -24.89 -64.95
C GLY A 95 -40.27 -26.03 -64.71
N LYS A 96 -39.11 -25.74 -64.07
CA LYS A 96 -38.10 -26.72 -63.66
C LYS A 96 -38.03 -26.91 -62.17
N ILE A 97 -38.48 -25.94 -61.39
CA ILE A 97 -38.40 -25.94 -59.94
C ILE A 97 -39.79 -25.85 -59.35
N ASP A 98 -40.08 -26.59 -58.29
CA ASP A 98 -41.30 -26.51 -57.52
C ASP A 98 -41.44 -25.17 -56.82
N ALA A 99 -42.71 -24.66 -56.71
CA ALA A 99 -43.02 -23.38 -56.11
C ALA A 99 -42.55 -23.31 -54.63
N GLY A 100 -42.55 -24.43 -53.89
CA GLY A 100 -42.06 -24.53 -52.52
C GLY A 100 -40.52 -24.33 -52.42
N LEU A 101 -39.79 -24.92 -53.36
CA LEU A 101 -38.35 -24.74 -53.44
C LEU A 101 -37.93 -23.31 -53.80
N ALA A 102 -38.70 -22.66 -54.69
CA ALA A 102 -38.52 -21.26 -55.07
C ALA A 102 -38.69 -20.32 -53.83
N GLY A 103 -39.80 -20.50 -53.10
CA GLY A 103 -40.06 -19.75 -51.86
C GLY A 103 -38.99 -19.98 -50.79
N LEU A 104 -38.55 -21.24 -50.61
CA LEU A 104 -37.48 -21.60 -49.66
C LEU A 104 -36.15 -20.93 -50.03
N SER A 105 -35.77 -20.92 -51.31
CA SER A 105 -34.53 -20.28 -51.79
C SER A 105 -34.51 -18.79 -51.52
N LEU A 106 -35.60 -18.07 -51.70
CA LEU A 106 -35.73 -16.64 -51.39
C LEU A 106 -35.66 -16.38 -49.88
N SER A 107 -36.33 -17.22 -49.09
CA SER A 107 -36.30 -17.10 -47.62
C SER A 107 -34.89 -17.30 -47.05
N TYR A 108 -34.14 -18.31 -47.55
CA TYR A 108 -32.75 -18.51 -47.16
C TYR A 108 -31.81 -17.42 -47.66
N ALA A 109 -32.07 -16.79 -48.80
CA ALA A 109 -31.29 -15.66 -49.30
C ALA A 109 -31.37 -14.44 -48.33
N ILE A 110 -32.56 -14.19 -47.75
CA ILE A 110 -32.77 -13.16 -46.73
C ILE A 110 -32.04 -13.53 -45.45
N ALA A 111 -32.28 -14.74 -44.94
CA ALA A 111 -31.67 -15.23 -43.70
C ALA A 111 -30.12 -15.26 -43.75
N PHE A 112 -29.56 -15.55 -44.94
CA PHE A 112 -28.11 -15.52 -45.16
C PHE A 112 -27.54 -14.12 -44.94
N SER A 113 -28.20 -13.06 -45.43
CA SER A 113 -27.70 -11.69 -45.27
C SER A 113 -27.67 -11.26 -43.82
N GLU A 114 -28.71 -11.57 -43.05
CA GLU A 114 -28.75 -11.29 -41.60
C GLU A 114 -27.68 -12.06 -40.84
N SER A 115 -27.52 -13.37 -41.16
CA SER A 115 -26.52 -14.21 -40.54
C SER A 115 -25.09 -13.72 -40.82
N ALA A 116 -24.81 -13.30 -42.06
CA ALA A 116 -23.52 -12.76 -42.46
C ALA A 116 -23.17 -11.48 -41.67
N LEU A 117 -24.13 -10.60 -41.46
CA LEU A 117 -23.94 -9.39 -40.63
C LEU A 117 -23.59 -9.75 -39.17
N TRP A 118 -24.32 -10.71 -38.59
CA TRP A 118 -24.10 -11.18 -37.23
C TRP A 118 -22.73 -11.81 -37.06
N VAL A 119 -22.28 -12.64 -38.00
CA VAL A 119 -20.93 -13.25 -37.92
C VAL A 119 -19.83 -12.20 -37.89
N VAL A 120 -19.89 -11.18 -38.74
CA VAL A 120 -18.89 -10.10 -38.78
C VAL A 120 -18.92 -9.31 -37.47
N ARG A 121 -20.09 -9.01 -36.91
CA ARG A 121 -20.22 -8.29 -35.64
C ARG A 121 -19.70 -9.11 -34.45
N LEU A 122 -20.04 -10.40 -34.37
CA LEU A 122 -19.57 -11.28 -33.32
C LEU A 122 -18.06 -11.40 -33.37
N TYR A 123 -17.47 -11.59 -34.55
CA TYR A 123 -16.03 -11.62 -34.71
C TYR A 123 -15.35 -10.31 -34.22
N ALA A 124 -15.91 -9.16 -34.60
CA ALA A 124 -15.41 -7.88 -34.14
C ALA A 124 -15.52 -7.72 -32.60
N ASN A 125 -16.61 -8.18 -32.00
CA ASN A 125 -16.77 -8.15 -30.55
C ASN A 125 -15.77 -9.07 -29.85
N VAL A 126 -15.49 -10.26 -30.37
CA VAL A 126 -14.46 -11.16 -29.83
C VAL A 126 -13.09 -10.48 -29.90
N GLU A 127 -12.72 -9.90 -31.06
CA GLU A 127 -11.44 -9.20 -31.19
C GLU A 127 -11.30 -8.02 -30.22
N MET A 128 -12.35 -7.23 -30.05
CA MET A 128 -12.35 -6.13 -29.07
C MET A 128 -12.23 -6.62 -27.63
N ASN A 129 -12.85 -7.75 -27.29
CA ASN A 129 -12.77 -8.32 -25.94
C ASN A 129 -11.42 -9.00 -25.67
N MET A 130 -10.71 -9.45 -26.72
CA MET A 130 -9.35 -9.98 -26.58
C MET A 130 -8.34 -8.97 -26.00
N ASN A 131 -8.62 -7.67 -26.11
CA ASN A 131 -7.85 -6.63 -25.45
C ASN A 131 -7.86 -6.80 -23.90
N SER A 132 -8.91 -7.35 -23.32
CA SER A 132 -8.96 -7.68 -21.90
C SER A 132 -8.07 -8.89 -21.56
N VAL A 133 -7.94 -9.84 -22.49
CA VAL A 133 -7.04 -10.99 -22.34
C VAL A 133 -5.59 -10.55 -22.44
N GLU A 134 -5.24 -9.65 -23.38
CA GLU A 134 -3.91 -9.05 -23.48
C GLU A 134 -3.50 -8.37 -22.15
N ARG A 135 -4.41 -7.60 -21.54
CA ARG A 135 -4.17 -6.98 -20.25
C ARG A 135 -3.93 -8.00 -19.13
N LEU A 136 -4.69 -9.09 -19.12
CA LEU A 136 -4.47 -10.18 -18.15
C LEU A 136 -3.11 -10.84 -18.37
N GLN A 137 -2.69 -11.01 -19.63
CA GLN A 137 -1.40 -11.56 -19.96
C GLN A 137 -0.25 -10.63 -19.51
N GLU A 138 -0.37 -9.31 -19.70
CA GLU A 138 0.59 -8.33 -19.20
C GLU A 138 0.79 -8.47 -17.69
N TYR A 139 -0.29 -8.73 -16.90
CA TYR A 139 -0.15 -8.97 -15.47
C TYR A 139 0.59 -10.26 -15.11
N LEU A 140 0.56 -11.28 -15.99
CA LEU A 140 1.34 -12.53 -15.79
C LEU A 140 2.82 -12.34 -16.05
N GLU A 141 3.21 -11.32 -16.84
CA GLU A 141 4.59 -10.98 -17.17
C GLU A 141 5.21 -9.97 -16.18
N VAL A 142 4.41 -9.41 -15.24
CA VAL A 142 4.92 -8.50 -14.20
C VAL A 142 5.96 -9.23 -13.36
N GLU A 143 7.10 -8.59 -13.15
CA GLU A 143 8.17 -9.09 -12.30
C GLU A 143 7.65 -9.38 -10.90
N GLN A 144 7.84 -10.61 -10.44
CA GLN A 144 7.36 -11.09 -9.16
C GLN A 144 8.38 -10.78 -8.05
N GLU A 145 7.88 -10.57 -6.82
CA GLU A 145 8.76 -10.55 -5.65
C GLU A 145 9.57 -11.86 -5.55
N PRO A 146 10.73 -11.84 -4.87
CA PRO A 146 11.48 -13.06 -4.56
C PRO A 146 10.60 -14.13 -3.88
N PRO A 147 10.99 -15.42 -3.94
CA PRO A 147 10.18 -16.51 -3.41
C PRO A 147 9.77 -16.30 -1.97
N TYR A 148 8.50 -16.56 -1.69
CA TYR A 148 7.92 -16.42 -0.35
C TYR A 148 8.53 -17.39 0.65
N GLU A 149 8.85 -18.62 0.21
CA GLU A 149 9.53 -19.67 0.99
C GLU A 149 10.71 -20.24 0.20
N VAL A 150 11.88 -20.38 0.85
CA VAL A 150 13.07 -20.99 0.30
C VAL A 150 13.56 -22.06 1.27
N LYS A 151 13.27 -23.33 0.99
CA LYS A 151 13.57 -24.46 1.88
C LYS A 151 15.07 -24.68 2.08
N GLU A 152 15.88 -24.36 1.09
CA GLU A 152 17.34 -24.60 1.13
C GLU A 152 18.08 -23.64 2.07
N THR A 153 17.53 -22.46 2.29
CA THR A 153 18.13 -21.38 3.11
C THR A 153 17.21 -20.95 4.25
N GLU A 154 16.40 -21.89 4.73
CA GLU A 154 15.51 -21.62 5.86
C GLU A 154 16.33 -21.32 7.11
N PRO A 155 16.09 -20.18 7.79
CA PRO A 155 16.81 -19.83 9.00
C PRO A 155 16.46 -20.78 10.17
N PRO A 156 17.29 -20.85 11.24
CA PRO A 156 16.95 -21.62 12.43
C PRO A 156 15.58 -21.24 13.00
N THR A 157 14.88 -22.19 13.60
CA THR A 157 13.50 -22.02 14.11
C THR A 157 13.34 -20.82 15.06
N ASN A 158 14.39 -20.49 15.83
CA ASN A 158 14.38 -19.38 16.81
C ASN A 158 14.99 -18.08 16.24
N TRP A 159 15.21 -18.02 14.93
CA TRP A 159 15.76 -16.81 14.30
C TRP A 159 14.69 -15.71 14.17
N PRO A 160 15.01 -14.43 14.47
CA PRO A 160 16.25 -13.92 15.06
C PRO A 160 16.29 -14.16 16.60
N GLU A 161 17.45 -14.57 17.11
CA GLU A 161 17.63 -14.85 18.54
C GLU A 161 18.02 -13.59 19.33
N LYS A 162 18.98 -12.82 18.80
CA LYS A 162 19.56 -11.64 19.45
C LYS A 162 19.10 -10.33 18.85
N GLY A 163 18.77 -10.32 17.56
CA GLY A 163 18.39 -9.13 16.81
C GLY A 163 19.57 -8.23 16.44
N GLN A 164 20.79 -8.78 16.26
CA GLN A 164 21.92 -8.04 15.73
C GLN A 164 21.70 -7.73 14.25
N ILE A 165 22.01 -6.50 13.82
CA ILE A 165 21.88 -6.08 12.43
C ILE A 165 23.24 -5.62 11.92
N SER A 166 23.66 -6.13 10.75
CA SER A 166 24.88 -5.70 10.05
C SER A 166 24.55 -5.36 8.61
N VAL A 167 24.85 -4.13 8.23
CA VAL A 167 24.66 -3.58 6.88
C VAL A 167 26.01 -3.27 6.30
N ASN A 168 26.38 -3.93 5.18
CA ASN A 168 27.71 -3.83 4.58
C ASN A 168 27.60 -3.38 3.13
N ASP A 169 28.12 -2.19 2.83
CA ASP A 169 28.29 -1.61 1.50
C ASP A 169 27.01 -1.64 0.63
N VAL A 170 25.87 -1.41 1.26
CA VAL A 170 24.55 -1.50 0.62
C VAL A 170 24.29 -0.29 -0.27
N SER A 171 23.91 -0.58 -1.53
CA SER A 171 23.43 0.41 -2.49
C SER A 171 22.07 0.02 -3.02
N LEU A 172 21.17 1.00 -3.17
CA LEU A 172 19.77 0.80 -3.56
C LEU A 172 19.31 1.84 -4.58
N ARG A 173 18.47 1.40 -5.53
CA ARG A 173 17.71 2.27 -6.46
C ARG A 173 16.28 1.75 -6.61
N TYR A 174 15.34 2.60 -6.95
CA TYR A 174 13.94 2.20 -7.15
C TYR A 174 13.67 1.56 -8.52
N SER A 175 14.48 1.88 -9.51
CA SER A 175 14.42 1.30 -10.86
C SER A 175 15.81 1.32 -11.48
N PRO A 176 16.15 0.38 -12.38
CA PRO A 176 17.42 0.36 -13.10
C PRO A 176 17.78 1.69 -13.80
N ASP A 177 16.76 2.43 -14.26
CA ASP A 177 16.90 3.70 -14.96
C ASP A 177 17.06 4.91 -14.03
N LEU A 178 16.84 4.74 -12.72
CA LEU A 178 16.91 5.82 -11.74
C LEU A 178 18.26 5.86 -11.01
N PRO A 179 18.68 7.04 -10.52
CA PRO A 179 19.90 7.15 -9.74
C PRO A 179 19.78 6.40 -8.41
N ARG A 180 20.92 5.94 -7.86
CA ARG A 180 20.99 5.31 -6.56
C ARG A 180 20.55 6.27 -5.46
N VAL A 181 19.59 5.84 -4.66
CA VAL A 181 19.10 6.58 -3.48
C VAL A 181 19.96 6.30 -2.26
N ILE A 182 20.40 5.06 -2.07
CA ILE A 182 21.35 4.64 -1.05
C ILE A 182 22.66 4.28 -1.75
N LYS A 183 23.79 4.74 -1.18
CA LYS A 183 25.11 4.66 -1.80
C LYS A 183 26.13 4.17 -0.78
N ASN A 184 26.54 2.90 -0.89
CA ASN A 184 27.61 2.30 -0.09
C ASN A 184 27.44 2.52 1.42
N VAL A 185 26.25 2.22 1.93
CA VAL A 185 25.91 2.40 3.34
C VAL A 185 26.42 1.21 4.13
N THR A 186 27.17 1.51 5.22
CA THR A 186 27.71 0.51 6.14
C THR A 186 27.49 0.96 7.58
N PHE A 187 26.86 0.10 8.39
CA PHE A 187 26.72 0.28 9.84
C PHE A 187 26.34 -1.04 10.52
N ASP A 188 26.65 -1.15 11.82
CA ASP A 188 26.34 -2.30 12.65
C ASP A 188 25.54 -1.87 13.88
N ILE A 189 24.49 -2.64 14.20
CA ILE A 189 23.64 -2.44 15.38
C ILE A 189 23.78 -3.66 16.28
N GLU A 190 24.22 -3.43 17.50
CA GLU A 190 24.30 -4.47 18.53
C GLU A 190 22.92 -4.89 19.02
N PRO A 191 22.76 -6.11 19.53
CA PRO A 191 21.49 -6.58 20.10
C PRO A 191 20.92 -5.62 21.14
N CYS A 192 19.61 -5.46 21.14
CA CYS A 192 18.86 -4.60 22.07
C CYS A 192 19.23 -3.11 22.03
N ASN A 193 20.04 -2.66 21.07
CA ASN A 193 20.35 -1.25 20.91
C ASN A 193 19.21 -0.49 20.22
N LYS A 194 19.03 0.76 20.63
CA LYS A 194 18.11 1.72 20.03
C LYS A 194 18.89 2.68 19.15
N VAL A 195 18.62 2.68 17.85
CA VAL A 195 19.31 3.53 16.86
C VAL A 195 18.31 4.47 16.20
N GLY A 196 18.62 5.77 16.23
CA GLY A 196 17.85 6.80 15.54
C GLY A 196 18.46 7.11 14.18
N ILE A 197 17.65 7.13 13.12
CA ILE A 197 18.05 7.60 11.79
C ILE A 197 17.56 9.03 11.60
N VAL A 198 18.48 9.94 11.33
CA VAL A 198 18.17 11.34 11.04
C VAL A 198 18.80 11.78 9.73
N GLY A 199 18.31 12.85 9.17
CA GLY A 199 18.82 13.41 7.93
C GLY A 199 17.76 14.28 7.23
N ARG A 200 18.17 15.04 6.25
CA ARG A 200 17.26 15.89 5.46
C ARG A 200 16.22 15.07 4.72
N THR A 201 15.12 15.70 4.34
CA THR A 201 14.12 15.09 3.44
C THR A 201 14.80 14.66 2.15
N GLY A 202 14.56 13.44 1.68
CA GLY A 202 15.24 12.90 0.51
C GLY A 202 16.62 12.27 0.77
N ALA A 203 17.12 12.24 2.01
CA ALA A 203 18.40 11.60 2.34
C ALA A 203 18.40 10.06 2.24
N GLY A 204 17.23 9.42 2.00
CA GLY A 204 17.12 7.97 1.86
C GLY A 204 16.69 7.23 3.13
N LYS A 205 16.24 7.92 4.17
CA LYS A 205 15.87 7.31 5.46
C LYS A 205 14.82 6.19 5.32
N SER A 206 13.66 6.48 4.73
CA SER A 206 12.59 5.49 4.56
C SER A 206 12.97 4.37 3.58
N THR A 207 13.90 4.64 2.64
CA THR A 207 14.42 3.64 1.71
C THR A 207 15.20 2.54 2.45
N ILE A 208 15.84 2.85 3.59
CA ILE A 208 16.48 1.81 4.42
C ILE A 208 15.43 0.86 4.98
N ILE A 209 14.28 1.36 5.48
CA ILE A 209 13.21 0.50 5.98
C ILE A 209 12.66 -0.40 4.88
N THR A 210 12.44 0.13 3.67
CA THR A 210 11.97 -0.68 2.54
C THR A 210 12.93 -1.80 2.18
N ALA A 211 14.25 -1.58 2.33
CA ALA A 211 15.26 -2.60 2.13
C ALA A 211 15.21 -3.72 3.17
N PHE A 212 14.98 -3.41 4.45
CA PHE A 212 14.85 -4.43 5.50
C PHE A 212 13.67 -5.39 5.27
N PHE A 213 12.58 -4.91 4.67
CA PHE A 213 11.44 -5.76 4.30
C PHE A 213 11.56 -6.38 2.91
N ARG A 214 12.65 -6.08 2.20
CA ARG A 214 12.85 -6.49 0.81
C ARG A 214 11.68 -6.12 -0.10
N PHE A 215 11.11 -4.91 0.11
CA PHE A 215 10.29 -4.25 -0.91
C PHE A 215 11.18 -3.68 -2.02
N LEU A 216 12.47 -3.51 -1.72
CA LEU A 216 13.52 -3.10 -2.63
C LEU A 216 14.77 -3.92 -2.29
N ASP A 217 15.20 -4.79 -3.20
CA ASP A 217 16.40 -5.59 -3.02
C ASP A 217 17.68 -4.77 -3.25
N PRO A 218 18.75 -5.00 -2.46
CA PRO A 218 20.04 -4.33 -2.66
C PRO A 218 20.65 -4.64 -4.04
N GLU A 219 21.11 -3.61 -4.74
CA GLU A 219 21.88 -3.76 -5.98
C GLU A 219 23.29 -4.31 -5.68
N SER A 220 23.87 -3.88 -4.57
CA SER A 220 25.15 -4.34 -4.08
C SER A 220 25.19 -4.32 -2.55
N GLY A 221 26.13 -5.06 -1.98
CA GLY A 221 26.28 -5.20 -0.53
C GLY A 221 25.42 -6.31 0.05
N SER A 222 25.31 -6.31 1.39
CA SER A 222 24.50 -7.31 2.11
C SER A 222 23.93 -6.73 3.40
N ILE A 223 22.71 -7.16 3.75
CA ILE A 223 22.07 -6.90 5.04
C ILE A 223 21.95 -8.24 5.77
N LYS A 224 22.50 -8.32 6.96
CA LYS A 224 22.48 -9.54 7.78
C LYS A 224 21.78 -9.29 9.10
N ILE A 225 20.98 -10.26 9.53
CA ILE A 225 20.34 -10.29 10.83
C ILE A 225 20.80 -11.56 11.54
N ASP A 226 21.44 -11.40 12.72
CA ASP A 226 22.09 -12.49 13.47
C ASP A 226 22.98 -13.38 12.56
N GLY A 227 23.74 -12.72 11.66
CA GLY A 227 24.64 -13.38 10.71
C GLY A 227 23.97 -13.96 9.46
N VAL A 228 22.65 -14.05 9.39
CA VAL A 228 21.90 -14.55 8.24
C VAL A 228 21.64 -13.41 7.26
N ASP A 229 22.01 -13.60 6.01
CA ASP A 229 21.76 -12.65 4.92
C ASP A 229 20.29 -12.68 4.52
N ILE A 230 19.62 -11.54 4.68
CA ILE A 230 18.17 -11.44 4.41
C ILE A 230 17.80 -11.62 2.94
N THR A 231 18.75 -11.42 2.01
CA THR A 231 18.50 -11.60 0.57
C THR A 231 18.41 -13.06 0.15
N LYS A 232 18.92 -13.97 0.98
CA LYS A 232 18.98 -15.41 0.70
C LYS A 232 17.84 -16.22 1.28
N ILE A 233 17.09 -15.67 2.22
CA ILE A 233 15.97 -16.34 2.89
C ILE A 233 14.63 -16.02 2.24
N GLY A 234 13.62 -16.85 2.48
CA GLY A 234 12.25 -16.59 2.03
C GLY A 234 11.64 -15.34 2.68
N LEU A 235 10.81 -14.63 1.91
CA LEU A 235 10.16 -13.39 2.37
C LEU A 235 9.28 -13.60 3.61
N ARG A 236 8.63 -14.78 3.71
CA ARG A 236 7.81 -15.13 4.86
C ARG A 236 8.61 -15.09 6.16
N ASN A 237 9.73 -15.79 6.20
CA ASN A 237 10.58 -15.88 7.39
C ASN A 237 11.11 -14.50 7.78
N LEU A 238 11.54 -13.70 6.81
CA LEU A 238 12.00 -12.34 7.02
C LEU A 238 10.90 -11.44 7.60
N ARG A 239 9.76 -11.35 6.92
CA ARG A 239 8.66 -10.44 7.30
C ARG A 239 7.95 -10.86 8.59
N GLN A 240 8.03 -12.14 8.95
CA GLN A 240 7.60 -12.60 10.27
C GLN A 240 8.57 -12.23 11.39
N ALA A 241 9.87 -12.17 11.12
CA ALA A 241 10.92 -11.87 12.10
C ALA A 241 10.99 -10.38 12.49
N ILE A 242 10.64 -9.48 11.57
CA ILE A 242 10.71 -8.02 11.76
C ILE A 242 9.30 -7.45 11.94
N THR A 243 9.20 -6.39 12.72
CA THR A 243 7.94 -5.64 12.86
C THR A 243 8.15 -4.19 12.49
N ILE A 244 7.17 -3.61 11.79
CA ILE A 244 7.14 -2.18 11.47
C ILE A 244 5.98 -1.50 12.19
N ILE A 245 6.25 -0.31 12.71
CA ILE A 245 5.23 0.64 13.14
C ILE A 245 5.31 1.82 12.17
N PRO A 246 4.38 1.90 11.22
CA PRO A 246 4.43 2.90 10.15
C PRO A 246 4.00 4.29 10.64
N GLN A 247 4.31 5.30 9.85
CA GLN A 247 3.90 6.69 10.08
C GLN A 247 2.37 6.82 10.10
N ASP A 248 1.70 6.26 9.09
CA ASP A 248 0.24 6.23 9.00
C ASP A 248 -0.25 4.81 9.31
N PRO A 249 -0.86 4.61 10.49
CA PRO A 249 -1.35 3.30 10.91
C PRO A 249 -2.52 2.86 10.04
N THR A 250 -2.35 1.76 9.34
CA THR A 250 -3.41 1.16 8.52
C THR A 250 -4.19 0.14 9.34
N LEU A 251 -5.50 0.36 9.46
CA LEU A 251 -6.45 -0.58 10.02
C LEU A 251 -7.40 -1.07 8.94
N PHE A 252 -7.74 -2.36 9.01
CA PHE A 252 -8.66 -2.98 8.07
C PHE A 252 -10.09 -2.93 8.59
N ALA A 253 -11.05 -2.85 7.68
CA ALA A 253 -12.45 -3.01 8.03
C ALA A 253 -12.68 -4.38 8.67
N GLY A 254 -13.36 -4.41 9.83
CA GLY A 254 -13.54 -5.62 10.61
C GLY A 254 -13.77 -5.29 12.08
N THR A 255 -13.24 -6.10 12.98
CA THR A 255 -13.33 -5.89 14.42
C THR A 255 -11.98 -5.50 15.04
N ILE A 256 -11.98 -5.06 16.30
CA ILE A 256 -10.74 -4.81 17.06
C ILE A 256 -9.92 -6.11 17.11
N ARG A 257 -10.56 -7.27 17.36
CA ARG A 257 -9.93 -8.59 17.36
C ARG A 257 -9.22 -8.86 16.04
N SER A 258 -9.94 -8.78 14.91
CA SER A 258 -9.38 -9.10 13.59
C SER A 258 -8.23 -8.18 13.19
N ASN A 259 -8.20 -6.96 13.75
CA ASN A 259 -7.10 -6.02 13.56
C ASN A 259 -5.90 -6.29 14.45
N LEU A 260 -6.08 -6.82 15.66
CA LEU A 260 -4.98 -7.16 16.58
C LEU A 260 -4.38 -8.53 16.31
N ASP A 261 -5.22 -9.51 16.03
CA ASP A 261 -4.85 -10.91 15.78
C ASP A 261 -5.55 -11.47 14.54
N PRO A 262 -5.09 -11.10 13.33
CA PRO A 262 -5.70 -11.56 12.08
C PRO A 262 -5.51 -13.06 11.81
N PHE A 263 -4.67 -13.74 12.58
CA PHE A 263 -4.36 -15.17 12.42
C PHE A 263 -4.91 -16.04 13.55
N GLU A 264 -5.65 -15.44 14.49
CA GLU A 264 -6.27 -16.14 15.65
C GLU A 264 -5.26 -16.95 16.48
N GLN A 265 -4.08 -16.37 16.74
CA GLN A 265 -2.97 -17.02 17.44
C GLN A 265 -2.94 -16.73 18.94
N TYR A 266 -3.66 -15.70 19.40
CA TYR A 266 -3.61 -15.21 20.78
C TYR A 266 -4.95 -15.38 21.48
N THR A 267 -4.88 -15.57 22.81
CA THR A 267 -6.09 -15.60 23.63
C THR A 267 -6.63 -14.19 23.90
N ASP A 268 -7.91 -14.08 24.27
CA ASP A 268 -8.50 -12.80 24.66
C ASP A 268 -7.75 -12.14 25.82
N ALA A 269 -7.24 -12.95 26.75
CA ALA A 269 -6.43 -12.48 27.86
C ALA A 269 -5.13 -11.81 27.39
N ASP A 270 -4.45 -12.36 26.38
CA ASP A 270 -3.24 -11.79 25.81
C ASP A 270 -3.54 -10.47 25.09
N ILE A 271 -4.65 -10.44 24.33
CA ILE A 271 -5.09 -9.24 23.60
C ILE A 271 -5.43 -8.13 24.60
N PHE A 272 -6.20 -8.41 25.65
CA PHE A 272 -6.51 -7.42 26.68
C PHE A 272 -5.26 -6.98 27.46
N ALA A 273 -4.32 -7.88 27.72
CA ALA A 273 -3.05 -7.54 28.33
C ALA A 273 -2.26 -6.56 27.45
N ALA A 274 -2.21 -6.79 26.14
CA ALA A 274 -1.55 -5.87 25.20
C ALA A 274 -2.27 -4.50 25.15
N LEU A 275 -3.60 -4.45 25.11
CA LEU A 275 -4.39 -3.21 25.14
C LEU A 275 -4.17 -2.42 26.43
N LYS A 276 -4.04 -3.09 27.58
CA LYS A 276 -3.70 -2.44 28.87
C LYS A 276 -2.28 -1.86 28.85
N ARG A 277 -1.30 -2.57 28.31
CA ARG A 277 0.11 -2.12 28.22
C ARG A 277 0.25 -0.86 27.35
N VAL A 278 -0.56 -0.72 26.31
CA VAL A 278 -0.58 0.50 25.48
C VAL A 278 -1.54 1.58 26.02
N ASN A 279 -2.15 1.37 27.21
CA ASN A 279 -3.08 2.30 27.85
C ASN A 279 -4.35 2.63 27.03
N LEU A 280 -4.77 1.74 26.14
CA LEU A 280 -6.10 1.84 25.50
C LEU A 280 -7.22 1.42 26.46
N ILE A 281 -6.92 0.60 27.47
CA ILE A 281 -7.82 0.20 28.57
C ILE A 281 -7.13 0.55 29.90
N ASN A 282 -7.89 1.14 30.83
CA ASN A 282 -7.34 1.48 32.15
C ASN A 282 -7.07 0.22 32.99
N SER A 283 -5.93 0.20 33.70
CA SER A 283 -5.52 -0.92 34.53
C SER A 283 -6.51 -1.28 35.65
N ASN A 284 -7.35 -0.32 36.07
CA ASN A 284 -8.32 -0.47 37.17
C ASN A 284 -9.71 -0.96 36.71
N GLU A 285 -9.95 -1.09 35.42
CA GLU A 285 -11.20 -1.57 34.86
C GLU A 285 -11.12 -3.11 34.75
N GLN A 286 -12.03 -3.81 35.43
CA GLN A 286 -12.11 -5.27 35.38
C GLN A 286 -12.51 -5.72 33.98
N THR A 287 -11.74 -6.65 33.38
CA THR A 287 -12.14 -7.34 32.16
C THR A 287 -13.46 -8.07 32.39
N PRO A 288 -14.45 -7.97 31.48
CA PRO A 288 -15.69 -8.74 31.59
C PRO A 288 -15.33 -10.23 31.51
N SER A 289 -15.40 -10.92 32.66
CA SER A 289 -15.35 -12.37 32.66
C SER A 289 -16.65 -12.90 32.00
N SER A 290 -16.51 -13.81 31.06
CA SER A 290 -17.58 -14.42 30.27
C SER A 290 -18.55 -15.30 31.06
N SER A 291 -19.05 -14.81 32.21
CA SER A 291 -20.09 -15.52 32.96
C SER A 291 -20.77 -14.58 33.98
N SER A 292 -21.71 -13.75 33.52
CA SER A 292 -22.86 -13.36 34.35
C SER A 292 -23.93 -12.69 33.48
N SER A 293 -24.87 -13.51 33.03
CA SER A 293 -26.16 -13.10 32.56
C SER A 293 -26.96 -12.54 33.75
N SER A 294 -26.97 -11.23 33.97
CA SER A 294 -28.02 -10.60 34.75
C SER A 294 -28.45 -9.30 34.05
N ALA A 295 -29.60 -9.41 33.42
CA ALA A 295 -30.30 -8.34 32.67
C ALA A 295 -30.72 -7.14 33.50
N ALA A 296 -30.31 -7.03 34.76
CA ALA A 296 -30.74 -5.96 35.69
C ALA A 296 -29.70 -4.83 35.88
N ALA A 297 -28.46 -4.99 35.39
CA ALA A 297 -27.44 -3.94 35.48
C ALA A 297 -27.30 -3.09 34.18
N ALA A 298 -28.02 -3.43 33.14
CA ALA A 298 -27.90 -2.84 31.78
C ALA A 298 -28.67 -1.50 31.64
N MET A 299 -29.36 -0.98 32.65
CA MET A 299 -30.19 0.21 32.51
C MET A 299 -29.65 1.48 33.18
N ALA A 300 -28.42 1.51 33.64
CA ALA A 300 -27.89 2.67 34.38
C ALA A 300 -26.56 3.25 33.90
N VAL A 301 -26.06 2.89 32.72
CA VAL A 301 -24.86 3.52 32.15
C VAL A 301 -25.22 4.15 30.83
N THR A 302 -25.23 5.45 30.77
CA THR A 302 -25.35 6.25 29.54
C THR A 302 -24.26 5.81 28.56
N GLU A 303 -24.66 5.52 27.33
CA GLU A 303 -23.84 5.00 26.23
C GLU A 303 -22.58 5.83 25.87
N GLU A 304 -22.40 6.99 26.45
CA GLU A 304 -21.33 7.95 26.12
C GLU A 304 -19.97 7.67 26.80
N ASN A 305 -19.84 6.70 27.72
CA ASN A 305 -18.60 6.49 28.49
C ASN A 305 -18.03 5.06 28.47
N GLN A 306 -18.52 4.17 27.64
CA GLN A 306 -17.85 2.87 27.47
C GLN A 306 -16.66 2.98 26.55
N ASN A 307 -15.47 2.67 27.09
CA ASN A 307 -14.26 2.58 26.30
C ASN A 307 -14.44 1.52 25.20
N LYS A 308 -14.35 1.92 23.93
CA LYS A 308 -14.56 1.09 22.73
C LYS A 308 -13.73 -0.21 22.72
N PHE A 309 -12.60 -0.23 23.42
CA PHE A 309 -11.64 -1.34 23.43
C PHE A 309 -11.98 -2.43 24.45
N HIS A 310 -13.06 -2.30 25.25
CA HIS A 310 -13.52 -3.35 26.13
C HIS A 310 -14.23 -4.51 25.43
N ASP A 311 -14.78 -4.25 24.26
CA ASP A 311 -15.40 -5.28 23.43
C ASP A 311 -14.52 -5.48 22.17
N LEU A 312 -13.93 -6.67 22.05
CA LEU A 312 -13.05 -7.03 20.91
C LEU A 312 -13.82 -7.16 19.59
N GLU A 313 -15.15 -7.33 19.65
CA GLU A 313 -16.02 -7.43 18.48
C GLU A 313 -16.48 -6.06 17.96
N ASN A 314 -16.14 -4.97 18.64
CA ASN A 314 -16.45 -3.62 18.17
C ASN A 314 -15.89 -3.38 16.75
N PRO A 315 -16.73 -2.83 15.84
CA PRO A 315 -16.36 -2.66 14.44
C PRO A 315 -15.34 -1.54 14.25
N ILE A 316 -14.38 -1.80 13.38
CA ILE A 316 -13.45 -0.80 12.82
C ILE A 316 -13.86 -0.57 11.37
N THR A 317 -14.07 0.70 11.00
CA THR A 317 -14.37 1.09 9.62
C THR A 317 -13.10 1.08 8.76
N GLU A 318 -13.25 1.09 7.45
CA GLU A 318 -12.13 1.13 6.49
C GLU A 318 -11.14 2.26 6.85
N GLY A 319 -9.85 1.92 6.91
CA GLY A 319 -8.80 2.85 7.34
C GLY A 319 -8.85 3.27 8.81
N GLY A 320 -9.74 2.69 9.64
CA GLY A 320 -9.90 3.09 11.03
C GLY A 320 -10.56 4.46 11.22
N GLY A 321 -11.45 4.87 10.30
CA GLY A 321 -12.06 6.20 10.29
C GLY A 321 -12.88 6.55 11.55
N ASN A 322 -13.29 5.55 12.34
CA ASN A 322 -13.98 5.72 13.61
C ASN A 322 -13.05 5.81 14.84
N LEU A 323 -11.73 5.76 14.62
CA LEU A 323 -10.70 5.91 15.65
C LEU A 323 -9.88 7.19 15.41
N SER A 324 -9.44 7.82 16.48
CA SER A 324 -8.45 8.91 16.40
C SER A 324 -7.12 8.40 15.89
N GLN A 325 -6.27 9.29 15.38
CA GLN A 325 -4.95 8.92 14.89
C GLN A 325 -4.07 8.31 16.00
N GLY A 326 -4.15 8.85 17.22
CA GLY A 326 -3.45 8.29 18.38
C GLY A 326 -3.93 6.89 18.74
N GLU A 327 -5.26 6.65 18.76
CA GLU A 327 -5.82 5.30 18.99
C GLU A 327 -5.38 4.31 17.93
N ARG A 328 -5.38 4.69 16.65
CA ARG A 328 -4.88 3.84 15.55
C ARG A 328 -3.42 3.45 15.76
N GLN A 329 -2.59 4.40 16.17
CA GLN A 329 -1.17 4.14 16.44
C GLN A 329 -0.97 3.21 17.64
N LEU A 330 -1.75 3.40 18.72
CA LEU A 330 -1.73 2.52 19.87
C LEU A 330 -2.20 1.10 19.55
N VAL A 331 -3.16 0.93 18.64
CA VAL A 331 -3.57 -0.40 18.12
C VAL A 331 -2.41 -1.06 17.35
N CYS A 332 -1.70 -0.32 16.50
CA CYS A 332 -0.51 -0.84 15.81
C CYS A 332 0.62 -1.20 16.80
N LEU A 333 0.76 -0.43 17.87
CA LEU A 333 1.70 -0.74 18.94
C LEU A 333 1.30 -2.02 19.69
N ALA A 334 0.00 -2.20 19.98
CA ALA A 334 -0.53 -3.41 20.61
C ALA A 334 -0.30 -4.67 19.74
N ARG A 335 -0.49 -4.57 18.40
CA ARG A 335 -0.09 -5.63 17.45
C ARG A 335 1.39 -6.01 17.62
N SER A 336 2.24 -5.01 17.74
CA SER A 336 3.69 -5.23 17.88
C SER A 336 4.03 -5.88 19.22
N LEU A 337 3.32 -5.53 20.30
CA LEU A 337 3.49 -6.15 21.62
C LEU A 337 3.07 -7.63 21.64
N LEU A 338 1.95 -7.97 20.98
CA LEU A 338 1.50 -9.36 20.85
C LEU A 338 2.56 -10.22 20.15
N LYS A 339 3.16 -9.70 19.09
CA LYS A 339 4.19 -10.42 18.32
C LYS A 339 5.52 -10.57 19.07
N ASN A 340 5.81 -9.68 20.03
CA ASN A 340 7.07 -9.61 20.79
C ASN A 340 8.34 -9.77 19.93
N PRO A 341 8.55 -8.93 18.93
CA PRO A 341 9.62 -9.10 17.94
C PRO A 341 10.98 -8.72 18.53
N LYS A 342 12.04 -9.35 18.01
CA LYS A 342 13.44 -8.98 18.35
C LYS A 342 13.91 -7.73 17.62
N ILE A 343 13.29 -7.38 16.48
CA ILE A 343 13.65 -6.22 15.68
C ILE A 343 12.40 -5.42 15.36
N ILE A 344 12.43 -4.12 15.66
CA ILE A 344 11.35 -3.18 15.43
C ILE A 344 11.86 -2.02 14.58
N LEU A 345 11.17 -1.73 13.52
CA LEU A 345 11.39 -0.57 12.67
C LEU A 345 10.27 0.45 12.92
N LEU A 346 10.63 1.67 13.27
CA LEU A 346 9.70 2.77 13.52
C LEU A 346 9.89 3.83 12.43
N ASP A 347 8.84 4.13 11.68
CA ASP A 347 8.85 5.19 10.68
C ASP A 347 7.98 6.34 11.16
N GLU A 348 8.59 7.38 11.72
CA GLU A 348 7.92 8.62 12.17
C GLU A 348 6.62 8.42 12.96
N ALA A 349 6.53 7.41 13.77
CA ALA A 349 5.30 6.93 14.40
C ALA A 349 4.46 7.98 15.15
N THR A 350 4.95 9.23 15.31
CA THR A 350 4.30 10.26 16.15
C THR A 350 4.23 11.65 15.51
N SER A 351 4.56 11.81 14.22
CA SER A 351 4.64 13.13 13.58
C SER A 351 3.31 13.90 13.53
N SER A 352 2.19 13.19 13.46
CA SER A 352 0.84 13.74 13.29
C SER A 352 -0.06 13.58 14.54
N ILE A 353 0.53 13.26 15.70
CA ILE A 353 -0.20 12.94 16.93
C ILE A 353 -0.07 14.09 17.94
N ASP A 354 -1.11 14.27 18.77
CA ASP A 354 -1.10 15.23 19.86
C ASP A 354 -0.01 14.91 20.90
N TYR A 355 0.47 15.94 21.59
CA TYR A 355 1.60 15.84 22.52
C TYR A 355 1.41 14.81 23.65
N LYS A 356 0.17 14.62 24.13
CA LYS A 356 -0.13 13.68 25.23
C LYS A 356 -0.03 12.23 24.73
N SER A 357 -0.63 11.94 23.60
CA SER A 357 -0.57 10.61 22.98
C SER A 357 0.84 10.27 22.52
N ASP A 358 1.61 11.24 21.99
CA ASP A 358 3.02 11.06 21.66
C ASP A 358 3.85 10.66 22.89
N ALA A 359 3.72 11.39 24.00
CA ALA A 359 4.44 11.08 25.23
C ALA A 359 4.12 9.67 25.76
N LEU A 360 2.87 9.23 25.62
CA LEU A 360 2.42 7.91 26.01
C LEU A 360 3.03 6.82 25.12
N ILE A 361 2.96 7.00 23.80
CA ILE A 361 3.56 6.08 22.81
C ILE A 361 5.06 5.94 23.06
N GLN A 362 5.78 7.07 23.21
CA GLN A 362 7.21 7.06 23.47
C GLN A 362 7.57 6.37 24.79
N LYS A 363 6.76 6.57 25.83
CA LYS A 363 6.94 5.86 27.10
C LYS A 363 6.74 4.37 26.92
N THR A 364 5.67 3.94 26.28
CA THR A 364 5.38 2.52 26.01
C THR A 364 6.51 1.87 25.21
N ILE A 365 7.05 2.54 24.18
CA ILE A 365 8.17 2.02 23.39
C ILE A 365 9.42 1.83 24.27
N ARG A 366 9.68 2.74 25.23
CA ARG A 366 10.83 2.61 26.12
C ARG A 366 10.68 1.49 27.15
N ASP A 367 9.51 1.36 27.73
CA ASP A 367 9.22 0.44 28.82
C ASP A 367 9.05 -1.01 28.31
N GLU A 368 8.36 -1.18 27.18
CA GLU A 368 7.92 -2.48 26.70
C GLU A 368 8.93 -3.17 25.76
N PHE A 369 9.67 -2.42 24.97
CA PHE A 369 10.62 -2.97 23.98
C PHE A 369 12.09 -2.86 24.39
N GLY A 370 12.36 -2.99 25.69
CA GLY A 370 13.73 -2.95 26.23
C GLY A 370 14.63 -4.10 25.75
N SER A 371 14.05 -5.26 25.38
CA SER A 371 14.76 -6.44 24.90
C SER A 371 14.81 -6.55 23.37
N SER A 372 14.30 -5.56 22.64
CA SER A 372 14.28 -5.53 21.18
C SER A 372 15.28 -4.53 20.63
N THR A 373 15.86 -4.84 19.48
CA THR A 373 16.65 -3.89 18.69
C THR A 373 15.69 -2.96 17.94
N ILE A 374 15.86 -1.65 18.14
CA ILE A 374 14.94 -0.66 17.58
C ILE A 374 15.68 0.25 16.61
N LEU A 375 15.15 0.40 15.41
CA LEU A 375 15.61 1.35 14.41
C LEU A 375 14.51 2.35 14.12
N THR A 376 14.71 3.62 14.46
CA THR A 376 13.69 4.67 14.38
C THR A 376 14.09 5.75 13.38
N ILE A 377 13.28 5.98 12.37
CA ILE A 377 13.36 7.22 11.60
C ILE A 377 12.64 8.32 12.37
N ALA A 378 13.38 9.36 12.73
CA ALA A 378 12.82 10.44 13.52
C ALA A 378 12.86 11.79 12.80
N HIS A 379 11.74 12.51 12.87
CA HIS A 379 11.64 13.94 12.54
C HIS A 379 11.80 14.82 13.76
N ARG A 380 11.44 14.32 14.95
CA ARG A 380 11.62 15.02 16.22
C ARG A 380 12.88 14.49 16.92
N LEU A 381 13.92 15.30 17.00
CA LEU A 381 15.21 14.91 17.60
C LEU A 381 15.07 14.53 19.08
N ARG A 382 14.13 15.12 19.79
CA ARG A 382 13.84 14.84 21.19
C ARG A 382 13.44 13.38 21.45
N THR A 383 12.85 12.69 20.50
CA THR A 383 12.38 11.29 20.65
C THR A 383 13.53 10.28 20.64
N ILE A 384 14.66 10.65 20.04
CA ILE A 384 15.81 9.74 19.84
C ILE A 384 17.08 10.20 20.59
N ILE A 385 17.03 11.32 21.29
CA ILE A 385 18.20 11.90 21.96
C ILE A 385 18.76 11.02 23.10
N ASP A 386 17.95 10.13 23.64
CA ASP A 386 18.29 9.15 24.66
C ASP A 386 18.65 7.76 24.10
N TYR A 387 18.70 7.58 22.78
CA TYR A 387 19.06 6.33 22.13
C TYR A 387 20.55 5.98 22.30
N ASP A 388 20.94 4.78 21.89
CA ASP A 388 22.33 4.32 22.03
C ASP A 388 23.23 4.92 20.98
N LYS A 389 22.74 4.99 19.73
CA LYS A 389 23.44 5.60 18.61
C LYS A 389 22.48 6.39 17.69
N ILE A 390 23.03 7.35 17.02
CA ILE A 390 22.37 8.10 15.94
C ILE A 390 23.12 7.86 14.64
N LEU A 391 22.37 7.52 13.60
CA LEU A 391 22.84 7.39 12.23
C LEU A 391 22.40 8.63 11.47
N VAL A 392 23.35 9.45 11.08
CA VAL A 392 23.08 10.67 10.29
C VAL A 392 23.28 10.36 8.82
N MET A 393 22.22 10.58 8.03
CA MET A 393 22.23 10.37 6.60
C MET A 393 22.19 11.69 5.84
N ASP A 394 23.03 11.79 4.81
CA ASP A 394 22.96 12.87 3.83
C ASP A 394 23.21 12.34 2.42
N ALA A 395 22.39 12.78 1.45
CA ALA A 395 22.47 12.41 0.03
C ALA A 395 22.69 10.89 -0.24
N GLY A 396 22.04 10.04 0.57
CA GLY A 396 22.07 8.59 0.44
C GLY A 396 23.30 7.91 1.06
N LYS A 397 24.09 8.61 1.85
CA LYS A 397 25.28 8.08 2.57
C LYS A 397 25.14 8.25 4.07
N VAL A 398 25.81 7.39 4.83
CA VAL A 398 26.03 7.60 6.26
C VAL A 398 27.18 8.57 6.42
N VAL A 399 26.92 9.70 7.10
CA VAL A 399 27.93 10.73 7.37
C VAL A 399 28.46 10.60 8.78
N GLU A 400 27.57 10.30 9.74
CA GLU A 400 27.93 10.17 11.16
C GLU A 400 27.19 8.97 11.76
N TYR A 401 27.87 8.23 12.66
CA TYR A 401 27.27 7.12 13.37
C TYR A 401 27.93 6.97 14.75
N ASP A 402 27.34 7.58 15.77
CA ASP A 402 27.87 7.54 17.15
C ASP A 402 26.76 7.84 18.18
N ASN A 403 27.14 7.89 19.45
CA ASN A 403 26.25 8.25 20.55
C ASN A 403 25.77 9.70 20.42
N PRO A 404 24.47 9.97 20.70
CA PRO A 404 23.88 11.32 20.60
C PRO A 404 24.69 12.39 21.36
N TYR A 405 25.21 12.08 22.57
CA TYR A 405 25.96 13.03 23.36
C TYR A 405 27.33 13.37 22.74
N VAL A 406 27.98 12.39 22.11
CA VAL A 406 29.23 12.62 21.38
C VAL A 406 29.02 13.52 20.19
N LEU A 407 27.99 13.21 19.37
CA LEU A 407 27.66 13.98 18.17
C LEU A 407 27.24 15.41 18.50
N ILE A 408 26.36 15.61 19.49
CA ILE A 408 25.88 16.95 19.86
C ILE A 408 26.96 17.81 20.56
N SER A 409 28.01 17.20 21.09
CA SER A 409 29.14 17.92 21.70
C SER A 409 30.15 18.43 20.67
N ASN A 410 30.12 17.92 19.46
CA ASN A 410 30.99 18.36 18.36
C ASN A 410 30.24 19.39 17.49
N GLN A 411 30.70 20.66 17.51
CA GLN A 411 30.08 21.76 16.77
C GLN A 411 30.19 21.60 15.25
N ASP A 412 31.14 20.83 14.74
CA ASP A 412 31.31 20.53 13.33
C ASP A 412 30.39 19.39 12.84
N SER A 413 29.68 18.73 13.76
CA SER A 413 28.76 17.64 13.44
C SER A 413 27.49 18.12 12.73
N LEU A 414 27.06 17.37 11.73
CA LEU A 414 25.77 17.61 11.05
C LEU A 414 24.62 17.44 12.04
N PHE A 415 24.73 16.49 12.97
CA PHE A 415 23.75 16.29 14.04
C PHE A 415 23.62 17.50 14.95
N TYR A 416 24.76 18.14 15.34
CA TYR A 416 24.75 19.38 16.10
C TYR A 416 23.98 20.48 15.36
N SER A 417 24.29 20.69 14.08
CA SER A 417 23.61 21.69 13.24
C SER A 417 22.10 21.43 13.15
N MET A 418 21.68 20.17 13.08
CA MET A 418 20.25 19.80 13.11
C MET A 418 19.58 20.14 14.46
N CYS A 419 20.30 19.88 15.57
CA CYS A 419 19.82 20.22 16.93
C CYS A 419 19.75 21.74 17.13
N GLU A 420 20.70 22.51 16.62
CA GLU A 420 20.70 23.96 16.65
C GLU A 420 19.50 24.54 15.88
N ASN A 421 19.27 24.05 14.66
CA ASN A 421 18.14 24.47 13.83
C ASN A 421 16.76 24.11 14.41
N SER A 422 16.69 23.14 15.32
CA SER A 422 15.44 22.81 16.01
C SER A 422 15.02 23.82 17.09
N GLY A 423 15.93 24.73 17.49
CA GLY A 423 15.68 25.72 18.54
C GLY A 423 15.71 25.18 19.97
N GLU A 424 15.92 23.87 20.18
CA GLU A 424 15.90 23.20 21.49
C GLU A 424 17.31 22.73 21.96
N LEU A 425 18.40 23.26 21.39
CA LEU A 425 19.77 22.77 21.56
C LEU A 425 20.14 22.52 23.02
N ASN A 426 19.95 23.51 23.91
CA ASN A 426 20.35 23.39 25.31
C ASN A 426 19.58 22.28 26.06
N SER A 427 18.31 22.12 25.77
CA SER A 427 17.48 21.05 26.33
C SER A 427 17.95 19.68 25.84
N LEU A 428 18.26 19.56 24.54
CA LEU A 428 18.75 18.32 23.93
C LEU A 428 20.13 17.92 24.47
N ILE A 429 21.05 18.88 24.66
CA ILE A 429 22.36 18.62 25.28
C ILE A 429 22.20 18.08 26.71
N ALA A 430 21.31 18.69 27.51
CA ALA A 430 21.07 18.24 28.88
C ALA A 430 20.53 16.79 28.92
N LEU A 431 19.53 16.48 28.08
CA LEU A 431 18.95 15.14 27.98
C LEU A 431 19.95 14.10 27.47
N ALA A 432 20.75 14.44 26.44
CA ALA A 432 21.80 13.55 25.92
C ALA A 432 22.84 13.22 26.98
N LYS A 433 23.28 14.23 27.73
CA LYS A 433 24.27 14.07 28.83
C LYS A 433 23.74 13.18 29.95
N GLU A 434 22.50 13.40 30.40
CA GLU A 434 21.84 12.59 31.42
C GLU A 434 21.77 11.12 31.01
N SER A 435 21.28 10.86 29.79
CA SER A 435 21.17 9.52 29.22
C SER A 435 22.56 8.84 29.11
N TYR A 436 23.57 9.56 28.64
CA TYR A 436 24.91 9.04 28.48
C TYR A 436 25.54 8.62 29.84
N VAL A 437 25.42 9.47 30.88
CA VAL A 437 25.92 9.18 32.23
C VAL A 437 25.19 7.99 32.84
N LYS A 438 23.87 7.93 32.70
CA LYS A 438 23.06 6.80 33.20
C LYS A 438 23.47 5.47 32.58
N LYS A 439 23.64 5.43 31.26
CA LYS A 439 24.07 4.22 30.52
C LYS A 439 25.50 3.81 30.84
N LYS A 440 26.42 4.77 31.04
CA LYS A 440 27.79 4.49 31.42
C LYS A 440 27.88 3.85 32.81
N ASN A 441 27.07 4.31 33.75
CA ASN A 441 26.98 3.74 35.10
C ASN A 441 26.37 2.32 35.12
N GLN A 442 25.48 2.01 34.21
CA GLN A 442 24.88 0.67 34.08
C GLN A 442 25.83 -0.35 33.43
N ARG A 443 26.76 0.09 32.55
CA ARG A 443 27.75 -0.78 31.89
C ARG A 443 28.98 -1.08 32.83
N HIS A 444 29.23 -0.28 33.86
CA HIS A 444 30.27 -0.48 34.86
C HIS A 444 29.66 -0.31 36.26
N PRO A 445 28.89 -1.29 36.75
CA PRO A 445 28.49 -1.30 38.15
C PRO A 445 29.78 -1.45 39.00
N LYS A 446 29.99 -0.49 39.91
CA LYS A 446 31.13 -0.52 40.85
C LYS A 446 31.05 -1.72 41.78
#